data_fda90cd4977fbf8d0ea14945c52c9195
#
_entry.id   fda90cd4977fbf8d0ea14945c52c9195
#
_cell.length_a   1.000
_cell.length_b   1.000
_cell.length_c   1.000
_cell.angle_alpha   90.00
_cell.angle_beta   90.00
_cell.angle_gamma   90.00
#
_symmetry.space_group_name_H-M   'P 1'
#
loop_
_entity.id
_entity.type
_entity.pdbx_description
1 polymer ?
#
loop_
_entity_poly.entity_id
_entity_poly.type
_entity_poly.pdbx_seq_one_letter_code
_entity_poly.pdbx_strand_id
1 'polypeptide(L)'
;MSRWNRRITALLAVLLICTLSACGQSQIPLDYGDETAFEADLNAGKNLVGKTVSFVAAELHPQSLYGYDIWAGEHLNFISSKNPDIEVGQTVTVKVTAVESVIGSWFIEYEKVDAAADENTIYAADVEDSDNADETEAPQPLEIAEAGYYVAPHQSGADTIRVNYCGMVHNPNETLAASYPKIIITITNPDGTIIATDSQTGSGVMPGDTVTLVSMMSVPTGLLTEETMFYIQEDWDGFTSAKLKQMQRTTDFEISHVAEQPGSHNFITGVIRNLTENTVDLVNLSMVMRKEGKIVFMENKFLDDLRPGSPIAFQFDRYSAWPEHDAVEFSAQAW
;
A
#
# COMPACT_ATOMS: atom_id res chain seq x y z
N MET A 1 -53.32 13.79 -63.19
CA MET A 1 -52.66 13.76 -61.88
C MET A 1 -51.32 14.52 -61.98
N SER A 2 -51.27 15.68 -61.41
CA SER A 2 -50.18 16.66 -61.62
C SER A 2 -48.85 16.23 -61.04
N ARG A 3 -47.77 16.65 -61.69
CA ARG A 3 -46.37 16.42 -61.23
C ARG A 3 -46.11 16.97 -59.82
N TRP A 4 -46.98 17.76 -59.20
CA TRP A 4 -46.93 18.29 -57.87
C TRP A 4 -47.16 17.22 -56.79
N ASN A 5 -48.12 16.32 -56.99
CA ASN A 5 -48.45 15.28 -55.98
C ASN A 5 -47.32 14.26 -55.83
N ARG A 6 -46.51 14.02 -56.87
CA ARG A 6 -45.34 13.11 -56.81
C ARG A 6 -44.17 13.69 -56.01
N ARG A 7 -44.05 15.05 -55.98
CA ARG A 7 -42.98 15.71 -55.20
C ARG A 7 -43.32 15.76 -53.72
N ILE A 8 -44.57 15.92 -53.34
CA ILE A 8 -45.03 15.93 -51.95
C ILE A 8 -44.93 14.50 -51.36
N THR A 9 -45.26 13.46 -52.12
CA THR A 9 -45.13 12.06 -51.66
C THR A 9 -43.65 11.67 -51.47
N ALA A 10 -42.75 12.14 -52.31
CA ALA A 10 -41.31 11.90 -52.15
C ALA A 10 -40.72 12.65 -50.96
N LEU A 11 -41.18 13.87 -50.65
CA LEU A 11 -40.72 14.65 -49.49
C LEU A 11 -41.21 14.04 -48.17
N LEU A 12 -42.45 13.52 -48.10
CA LEU A 12 -42.96 12.82 -46.92
C LEU A 12 -42.27 11.46 -46.69
N ALA A 13 -41.86 10.75 -47.74
CA ALA A 13 -41.11 9.49 -47.61
C ALA A 13 -39.68 9.71 -47.11
N VAL A 14 -39.03 10.83 -47.50
CA VAL A 14 -37.69 11.18 -47.01
C VAL A 14 -37.76 11.66 -45.56
N LEU A 15 -38.80 12.37 -45.13
CA LEU A 15 -38.97 12.82 -43.73
C LEU A 15 -39.29 11.64 -42.79
N LEU A 16 -39.91 10.56 -43.27
CA LEU A 16 -40.24 9.38 -42.46
C LEU A 16 -39.06 8.40 -42.28
N ILE A 17 -38.03 8.50 -43.14
CA ILE A 17 -36.82 7.64 -43.05
C ILE A 17 -35.79 8.24 -42.07
N CYS A 18 -35.84 9.55 -41.78
CA CYS A 18 -34.93 10.19 -40.83
C CYS A 18 -35.34 10.02 -39.35
N THR A 19 -36.50 9.42 -39.04
CA THR A 19 -36.97 9.24 -37.67
C THR A 19 -36.73 7.85 -37.08
N LEU A 20 -36.05 6.93 -37.78
CA LEU A 20 -35.80 5.56 -37.31
C LEU A 20 -34.35 5.24 -37.02
N SER A 21 -33.48 6.23 -36.84
CA SER A 21 -32.09 6.03 -36.42
C SER A 21 -31.80 6.64 -35.04
N ALA A 22 -32.77 6.74 -34.16
CA ALA A 22 -32.54 6.84 -32.75
C ALA A 22 -32.40 5.42 -32.21
N CYS A 23 -31.21 4.83 -32.42
CA CYS A 23 -30.78 3.67 -31.69
C CYS A 23 -30.55 4.18 -30.27
N GLY A 24 -31.57 4.08 -29.42
CA GLY A 24 -31.44 4.40 -27.99
C GLY A 24 -30.41 3.47 -27.40
N GLN A 25 -29.17 3.99 -27.13
CA GLN A 25 -28.36 3.44 -26.10
C GLN A 25 -29.18 3.58 -24.80
N SER A 26 -29.60 2.45 -24.27
CA SER A 26 -30.24 2.43 -22.95
C SER A 26 -29.21 2.95 -21.95
N GLN A 27 -29.35 4.20 -21.53
CA GLN A 27 -28.59 4.75 -20.41
C GLN A 27 -28.93 3.89 -19.19
N ILE A 28 -27.94 3.26 -18.62
CA ILE A 28 -28.11 2.54 -17.37
C ILE A 28 -28.29 3.61 -16.29
N PRO A 29 -29.41 3.64 -15.57
CA PRO A 29 -29.65 4.64 -14.54
C PRO A 29 -28.61 4.49 -13.43
N LEU A 30 -28.00 5.60 -13.03
CA LEU A 30 -27.09 5.67 -11.87
C LEU A 30 -27.96 5.71 -10.61
N ASP A 31 -27.86 4.67 -9.76
CA ASP A 31 -28.60 4.60 -8.47
C ASP A 31 -27.90 5.40 -7.36
N TYR A 32 -26.55 5.41 -7.35
CA TYR A 32 -25.73 6.11 -6.37
C TYR A 32 -24.65 6.93 -7.07
N GLY A 33 -24.67 8.25 -6.86
CA GLY A 33 -23.72 9.20 -7.46
C GLY A 33 -22.35 9.24 -6.78
N ASP A 34 -22.27 8.68 -5.58
CA ASP A 34 -21.04 8.60 -4.77
C ASP A 34 -21.05 7.36 -3.88
N GLU A 35 -19.87 7.01 -3.38
CA GLU A 35 -19.66 5.86 -2.49
C GLU A 35 -20.27 6.04 -1.10
N THR A 36 -20.41 7.28 -0.59
CA THR A 36 -20.85 7.56 0.78
C THR A 36 -22.31 7.12 1.01
N ALA A 37 -23.21 7.51 0.09
CA ALA A 37 -24.61 7.12 0.17
C ALA A 37 -24.79 5.61 -0.03
N PHE A 38 -23.97 5.01 -0.92
CA PHE A 38 -23.95 3.57 -1.17
C PHE A 38 -23.52 2.79 0.07
N GLU A 39 -22.43 3.19 0.74
CA GLU A 39 -21.91 2.56 1.95
C GLU A 39 -22.90 2.70 3.12
N ALA A 40 -23.53 3.86 3.28
CA ALA A 40 -24.56 4.07 4.31
C ALA A 40 -25.73 3.10 4.16
N ASP A 41 -26.16 2.83 2.93
CA ASP A 41 -27.26 1.91 2.65
C ASP A 41 -26.85 0.43 2.86
N LEU A 42 -25.59 0.06 2.55
CA LEU A 42 -25.03 -1.25 2.93
C LEU A 42 -25.01 -1.43 4.43
N ASN A 43 -24.53 -0.43 5.18
CA ASN A 43 -24.47 -0.43 6.64
C ASN A 43 -25.87 -0.48 7.28
N ALA A 44 -26.90 0.01 6.58
CA ALA A 44 -28.30 -0.13 6.96
C ALA A 44 -28.91 -1.50 6.60
N GLY A 45 -28.12 -2.43 6.03
CA GLY A 45 -28.54 -3.79 5.66
C GLY A 45 -29.38 -3.87 4.39
N LYS A 46 -29.33 -2.85 3.52
CA LYS A 46 -30.03 -2.91 2.22
C LYS A 46 -29.33 -3.84 1.25
N ASN A 47 -30.10 -4.58 0.46
CA ASN A 47 -29.56 -5.35 -0.66
C ASN A 47 -29.34 -4.43 -1.86
N LEU A 48 -28.08 -4.24 -2.24
CA LEU A 48 -27.68 -3.37 -3.35
C LEU A 48 -27.21 -4.13 -4.59
N VAL A 49 -27.38 -5.45 -4.65
CA VAL A 49 -27.09 -6.24 -5.85
C VAL A 49 -27.97 -5.77 -7.02
N GLY A 50 -27.36 -5.54 -8.18
CA GLY A 50 -28.01 -5.00 -9.39
C GLY A 50 -28.08 -3.48 -9.44
N LYS A 51 -27.69 -2.76 -8.37
CA LYS A 51 -27.59 -1.30 -8.32
C LYS A 51 -26.34 -0.79 -9.01
N THR A 52 -26.37 0.44 -9.47
CA THR A 52 -25.24 1.14 -10.06
C THR A 52 -24.71 2.20 -9.08
N VAL A 53 -23.38 2.24 -8.92
CA VAL A 53 -22.70 3.21 -8.09
C VAL A 53 -21.51 3.80 -8.84
N SER A 54 -21.30 5.12 -8.63
CA SER A 54 -20.09 5.83 -9.03
C SER A 54 -19.24 6.06 -7.79
N PHE A 55 -17.95 5.77 -7.87
CA PHE A 55 -17.01 5.97 -6.76
C PHE A 55 -15.65 6.44 -7.27
N VAL A 56 -14.86 7.01 -6.38
CA VAL A 56 -13.46 7.36 -6.66
C VAL A 56 -12.57 6.22 -6.16
N ALA A 57 -11.72 5.67 -7.02
CA ALA A 57 -10.74 4.67 -6.65
C ALA A 57 -9.70 5.31 -5.72
N ALA A 58 -9.82 5.10 -4.41
CA ALA A 58 -8.92 5.71 -3.42
C ALA A 58 -7.59 4.96 -3.32
N GLU A 59 -7.63 3.63 -3.36
CA GLU A 59 -6.46 2.75 -3.27
C GLU A 59 -6.62 1.56 -4.21
N LEU A 60 -5.50 1.00 -4.70
CA LEU A 60 -5.48 -0.18 -5.56
C LEU A 60 -4.65 -1.28 -4.92
N HIS A 61 -5.20 -2.49 -4.87
CA HIS A 61 -4.58 -3.69 -4.31
C HIS A 61 -4.57 -4.81 -5.36
N PRO A 62 -3.63 -4.80 -6.33
CA PRO A 62 -3.67 -5.68 -7.50
C PRO A 62 -3.42 -7.16 -7.21
N GLN A 63 -2.97 -7.49 -6.00
CA GLN A 63 -2.61 -8.86 -5.58
C GLN A 63 -3.29 -9.25 -4.25
N SER A 64 -4.52 -8.76 -3.99
CA SER A 64 -5.24 -9.16 -2.80
C SER A 64 -5.65 -10.64 -2.85
N LEU A 65 -6.00 -11.24 -1.70
CA LEU A 65 -6.54 -12.61 -1.64
C LEU A 65 -7.83 -12.78 -2.46
N TYR A 66 -8.53 -11.68 -2.76
CA TYR A 66 -9.77 -11.65 -3.52
C TYR A 66 -9.57 -11.26 -4.99
N GLY A 67 -8.32 -11.19 -5.46
CA GLY A 67 -7.96 -10.74 -6.79
C GLY A 67 -7.55 -9.26 -6.82
N TYR A 68 -7.94 -8.54 -7.86
CA TYR A 68 -7.72 -7.11 -7.96
C TYR A 68 -8.76 -6.38 -7.11
N ASP A 69 -8.32 -5.65 -6.10
CA ASP A 69 -9.18 -4.98 -5.14
C ASP A 69 -9.00 -3.47 -5.20
N ILE A 70 -10.09 -2.71 -5.23
CA ILE A 70 -10.12 -1.26 -5.29
C ILE A 70 -10.84 -0.76 -4.05
N TRP A 71 -10.15 0.00 -3.23
CA TRP A 71 -10.76 0.60 -2.06
C TRP A 71 -11.39 1.94 -2.40
N ALA A 72 -12.60 2.14 -1.84
CA ALA A 72 -13.36 3.38 -1.89
C ALA A 72 -14.17 3.59 -0.61
N GLY A 73 -14.64 4.79 -0.35
CA GLY A 73 -15.36 5.08 0.89
C GLY A 73 -14.54 4.82 2.14
N GLU A 74 -15.20 4.37 3.21
CA GLU A 74 -14.52 3.99 4.47
C GLU A 74 -14.19 2.50 4.53
N HIS A 75 -15.09 1.62 4.01
CA HIS A 75 -14.97 0.16 4.16
C HIS A 75 -15.40 -0.60 2.88
N LEU A 76 -15.35 0.03 1.70
CA LEU A 76 -15.76 -0.58 0.44
C LEU A 76 -14.55 -1.15 -0.31
N ASN A 77 -14.62 -2.42 -0.69
CA ASN A 77 -13.64 -3.15 -1.47
C ASN A 77 -14.32 -3.65 -2.76
N PHE A 78 -14.01 -3.03 -3.90
CA PHE A 78 -14.50 -3.45 -5.20
C PHE A 78 -13.53 -4.45 -5.83
N ILE A 79 -13.93 -5.73 -5.85
CA ILE A 79 -13.06 -6.86 -6.22
C ILE A 79 -13.31 -7.37 -7.64
N SER A 80 -12.22 -7.73 -8.34
CA SER A 80 -12.25 -8.30 -9.68
C SER A 80 -11.19 -9.38 -9.84
N SER A 81 -11.51 -10.46 -10.52
CA SER A 81 -10.56 -11.53 -10.85
C SER A 81 -9.52 -11.14 -11.92
N LYS A 82 -9.68 -9.99 -12.54
CA LYS A 82 -8.79 -9.45 -13.59
C LYS A 82 -8.50 -7.99 -13.32
N ASN A 83 -7.34 -7.52 -13.80
CA ASN A 83 -7.06 -6.08 -13.79
C ASN A 83 -8.19 -5.33 -14.51
N PRO A 84 -8.93 -4.44 -13.82
CA PRO A 84 -10.03 -3.69 -14.39
C PRO A 84 -9.59 -2.45 -15.18
N ASP A 85 -8.29 -2.19 -15.32
CA ASP A 85 -7.73 -0.98 -15.94
C ASP A 85 -8.35 0.30 -15.31
N ILE A 86 -8.15 0.45 -14.00
CA ILE A 86 -8.62 1.59 -13.20
C ILE A 86 -7.40 2.17 -12.50
N GLU A 87 -7.33 3.50 -12.43
CA GLU A 87 -6.26 4.27 -11.81
C GLU A 87 -6.69 4.88 -10.47
N VAL A 88 -5.76 5.10 -9.56
CA VAL A 88 -6.01 5.81 -8.29
C VAL A 88 -6.48 7.24 -8.61
N GLY A 89 -7.58 7.66 -7.97
CA GLY A 89 -8.23 8.94 -8.22
C GLY A 89 -9.22 8.95 -9.39
N GLN A 90 -9.31 7.88 -10.17
CA GLN A 90 -10.28 7.75 -11.25
C GLN A 90 -11.69 7.56 -10.68
N THR A 91 -12.66 8.28 -11.25
CA THR A 91 -14.08 8.03 -11.00
C THR A 91 -14.55 6.86 -11.86
N VAL A 92 -15.10 5.85 -11.22
CA VAL A 92 -15.54 4.60 -11.86
C VAL A 92 -17.01 4.41 -11.60
N THR A 93 -17.79 4.07 -12.66
CA THR A 93 -19.17 3.66 -12.50
C THR A 93 -19.28 2.16 -12.73
N VAL A 94 -19.89 1.47 -11.78
CA VAL A 94 -20.05 0.02 -11.82
C VAL A 94 -21.48 -0.39 -11.50
N LYS A 95 -21.84 -1.57 -11.99
CA LYS A 95 -23.04 -2.29 -11.57
C LYS A 95 -22.64 -3.40 -10.62
N VAL A 96 -23.22 -3.42 -9.44
CA VAL A 96 -22.95 -4.40 -8.38
C VAL A 96 -23.52 -5.76 -8.77
N THR A 97 -22.70 -6.81 -8.74
CA THR A 97 -23.11 -8.19 -9.06
C THR A 97 -23.20 -9.08 -7.82
N ALA A 98 -22.36 -8.84 -6.80
CA ALA A 98 -22.45 -9.48 -5.50
C ALA A 98 -21.95 -8.53 -4.39
N VAL A 99 -22.41 -8.77 -3.15
CA VAL A 99 -21.97 -8.05 -1.95
C VAL A 99 -21.82 -9.06 -0.83
N GLU A 100 -20.66 -9.04 -0.17
CA GLU A 100 -20.39 -9.84 1.03
C GLU A 100 -19.81 -8.94 2.13
N SER A 101 -20.20 -9.17 3.38
CA SER A 101 -19.62 -8.49 4.55
C SER A 101 -18.61 -9.39 5.24
N VAL A 102 -17.37 -8.92 5.35
CA VAL A 102 -16.28 -9.66 6.01
C VAL A 102 -15.59 -8.73 7.01
N ILE A 103 -15.67 -9.05 8.31
CA ILE A 103 -14.97 -8.38 9.42
C ILE A 103 -15.08 -6.83 9.36
N GLY A 104 -16.30 -6.31 9.09
CA GLY A 104 -16.56 -4.87 9.09
C GLY A 104 -16.28 -4.15 7.77
N SER A 105 -15.84 -4.86 6.74
CA SER A 105 -15.69 -4.34 5.38
C SER A 105 -16.68 -4.98 4.43
N TRP A 106 -16.97 -4.30 3.33
CA TRP A 106 -17.85 -4.76 2.26
C TRP A 106 -17.01 -5.18 1.06
N PHE A 107 -17.13 -6.43 0.61
CA PHE A 107 -16.52 -6.95 -0.62
C PHE A 107 -17.58 -6.98 -1.71
N ILE A 108 -17.32 -6.27 -2.83
CA ILE A 108 -18.29 -5.95 -3.86
C ILE A 108 -17.76 -6.45 -5.20
N GLU A 109 -18.40 -7.48 -5.75
CA GLU A 109 -18.16 -7.87 -7.14
C GLU A 109 -18.97 -6.97 -8.08
N TYR A 110 -18.42 -6.65 -9.24
CA TYR A 110 -19.00 -5.66 -10.12
C TYR A 110 -18.74 -5.91 -11.62
N GLU A 111 -19.54 -5.25 -12.44
CA GLU A 111 -19.30 -5.04 -13.88
C GLU A 111 -19.10 -3.56 -14.14
N LYS A 112 -18.03 -3.17 -14.87
CA LYS A 112 -17.84 -1.77 -15.31
C LYS A 112 -18.99 -1.36 -16.23
N VAL A 113 -19.49 -0.16 -16.02
CA VAL A 113 -20.50 0.45 -16.85
C VAL A 113 -19.89 1.69 -17.49
N ASP A 114 -19.90 1.76 -18.83
CA ASP A 114 -19.50 2.98 -19.53
C ASP A 114 -20.53 4.07 -19.23
N ALA A 115 -20.18 5.00 -18.36
CA ALA A 115 -20.99 6.18 -18.10
C ALA A 115 -21.02 7.04 -19.38
N ALA A 116 -22.21 7.18 -19.98
CA ALA A 116 -22.41 8.22 -20.98
C ALA A 116 -22.26 9.58 -20.28
N ALA A 117 -21.28 10.36 -20.71
CA ALA A 117 -21.02 11.70 -20.18
C ALA A 117 -22.30 12.56 -20.30
N ASP A 118 -22.92 12.88 -19.20
CA ASP A 118 -23.98 13.88 -19.14
C ASP A 118 -23.34 15.29 -19.17
N GLU A 119 -23.42 15.92 -20.36
CA GLU A 119 -23.07 17.33 -20.55
C GLU A 119 -24.12 18.25 -19.91
N ASN A 120 -24.32 18.22 -18.61
CA ASN A 120 -25.02 19.33 -17.95
C ASN A 120 -25.02 19.24 -16.41
N THR A 121 -23.89 19.51 -15.80
CA THR A 121 -23.91 20.07 -14.43
C THR A 121 -22.78 21.06 -14.30
N ILE A 122 -23.15 22.33 -14.45
CA ILE A 122 -22.28 23.49 -14.25
C ILE A 122 -22.10 23.62 -12.72
N TYR A 123 -20.94 23.25 -12.20
CA TYR A 123 -20.38 23.89 -11.02
C TYR A 123 -19.06 24.53 -11.44
N ALA A 124 -19.13 25.86 -11.57
CA ALA A 124 -17.96 26.69 -11.76
C ALA A 124 -17.10 26.64 -10.50
N ALA A 125 -15.91 26.07 -10.65
CA ALA A 125 -14.75 26.45 -9.89
C ALA A 125 -13.60 26.47 -10.88
N ASP A 126 -13.06 27.66 -11.08
CA ASP A 126 -11.90 27.91 -11.92
C ASP A 126 -10.75 27.01 -11.53
N VAL A 127 -10.40 26.07 -12.40
CA VAL A 127 -9.10 25.43 -12.43
C VAL A 127 -8.57 25.61 -13.84
N GLU A 128 -7.51 26.40 -13.94
CA GLU A 128 -6.80 26.66 -15.17
C GLU A 128 -6.37 25.32 -15.80
N ASP A 129 -6.79 25.22 -17.05
CA ASP A 129 -6.43 24.18 -18.01
C ASP A 129 -4.89 24.10 -18.13
N SER A 130 -4.30 23.02 -17.66
CA SER A 130 -2.97 22.61 -18.06
C SER A 130 -3.08 21.25 -18.73
N ASP A 131 -3.32 21.27 -20.06
CA ASP A 131 -3.07 20.14 -20.94
C ASP A 131 -1.63 19.64 -20.75
N ASN A 132 -1.46 18.66 -19.90
CA ASN A 132 -0.42 17.66 -19.95
C ASN A 132 -1.06 16.33 -19.49
N ALA A 133 -1.58 15.59 -20.45
CA ALA A 133 -1.80 14.17 -20.26
C ALA A 133 -0.40 13.52 -20.10
N ASP A 134 0.09 13.52 -18.86
CA ASP A 134 1.20 12.69 -18.47
C ASP A 134 0.67 11.24 -18.53
N GLU A 135 1.32 10.39 -19.33
CA GLU A 135 1.06 8.96 -19.32
C GLU A 135 1.40 8.49 -17.89
N THR A 136 0.39 8.36 -17.05
CA THR A 136 0.57 7.79 -15.71
C THR A 136 1.01 6.36 -15.89
N GLU A 137 2.28 6.13 -15.69
CA GLU A 137 2.91 4.81 -15.71
C GLU A 137 2.18 3.90 -14.72
N ALA A 138 1.90 2.67 -15.12
CA ALA A 138 1.24 1.70 -14.23
C ALA A 138 2.06 1.55 -12.93
N PRO A 139 1.40 1.43 -11.76
CA PRO A 139 2.11 1.29 -10.49
C PRO A 139 3.14 0.18 -10.55
N GLN A 140 4.38 0.50 -10.19
CA GLN A 140 5.46 -0.46 -10.08
C GLN A 140 5.39 -1.14 -8.70
N PRO A 141 5.58 -2.47 -8.61
CA PRO A 141 5.61 -3.16 -7.32
C PRO A 141 6.73 -2.61 -6.44
N LEU A 142 6.58 -2.77 -5.13
CA LEU A 142 7.66 -2.53 -4.19
C LEU A 142 8.81 -3.52 -4.47
N GLU A 143 10.02 -3.14 -4.08
CA GLU A 143 11.22 -3.95 -4.30
C GLU A 143 11.98 -4.12 -2.98
N ILE A 144 12.48 -5.32 -2.68
CA ILE A 144 13.49 -5.48 -1.66
C ILE A 144 14.86 -5.06 -2.22
N ALA A 145 15.31 -3.85 -1.87
CA ALA A 145 16.63 -3.35 -2.25
C ALA A 145 17.74 -4.17 -1.57
N GLU A 146 17.52 -4.58 -0.33
CA GLU A 146 18.44 -5.44 0.42
C GLU A 146 17.68 -6.15 1.54
N ALA A 147 18.12 -7.35 1.90
CA ALA A 147 17.60 -8.10 3.04
C ALA A 147 18.72 -8.84 3.78
N GLY A 148 18.49 -9.11 5.05
CA GLY A 148 19.44 -9.86 5.87
C GLY A 148 18.79 -10.51 7.08
N TYR A 149 19.50 -11.46 7.66
CA TYR A 149 19.11 -12.09 8.90
C TYR A 149 20.32 -12.35 9.80
N TYR A 150 20.06 -12.52 11.10
CA TYR A 150 21.04 -12.89 12.11
C TYR A 150 20.46 -13.96 13.00
N VAL A 151 21.14 -15.10 13.08
CA VAL A 151 20.82 -16.19 14.01
C VAL A 151 21.63 -15.97 15.28
N ALA A 152 20.95 -15.72 16.40
CA ALA A 152 21.63 -15.53 17.67
C ALA A 152 22.34 -16.82 18.11
N PRO A 153 23.51 -16.72 18.78
CA PRO A 153 24.15 -17.88 19.35
C PRO A 153 23.23 -18.61 20.32
N HIS A 154 23.18 -19.95 20.20
CA HIS A 154 22.39 -20.77 21.09
C HIS A 154 22.85 -20.61 22.55
N GLN A 155 21.89 -20.34 23.44
CA GLN A 155 22.12 -20.33 24.88
C GLN A 155 21.84 -21.70 25.46
N SER A 156 22.78 -22.23 26.25
CA SER A 156 22.64 -23.56 26.87
C SER A 156 21.36 -23.64 27.70
N GLY A 157 20.52 -24.62 27.39
CA GLY A 157 19.23 -24.85 28.06
C GLY A 157 18.07 -24.00 27.50
N ALA A 158 18.25 -23.21 26.43
CA ALA A 158 17.17 -22.53 25.75
C ALA A 158 16.44 -23.49 24.80
N ASP A 159 15.10 -23.45 24.84
CA ASP A 159 14.24 -24.25 23.93
C ASP A 159 14.11 -23.60 22.55
N THR A 160 14.49 -22.34 22.40
CA THR A 160 14.41 -21.57 21.16
C THR A 160 15.69 -20.79 20.86
N ILE A 161 15.91 -20.54 19.57
CA ILE A 161 16.95 -19.66 19.03
C ILE A 161 16.26 -18.42 18.45
N ARG A 162 16.80 -17.23 18.75
CA ARG A 162 16.32 -15.98 18.18
C ARG A 162 16.90 -15.80 16.77
N VAL A 163 16.03 -15.44 15.83
CA VAL A 163 16.39 -15.01 14.49
C VAL A 163 15.92 -13.57 14.32
N ASN A 164 16.84 -12.63 14.17
CA ASN A 164 16.52 -11.27 13.75
C ASN A 164 16.58 -11.21 12.22
N TYR A 165 15.71 -10.42 11.59
CA TYR A 165 15.69 -10.25 10.15
C TYR A 165 15.26 -8.85 9.76
N CYS A 166 15.68 -8.41 8.58
CA CYS A 166 15.27 -7.13 8.01
C CYS A 166 15.11 -7.21 6.49
N GLY A 167 14.33 -6.29 5.96
CA GLY A 167 14.25 -5.96 4.54
C GLY A 167 14.22 -4.44 4.37
N MET A 168 14.98 -3.95 3.40
CA MET A 168 14.95 -2.57 2.95
C MET A 168 14.00 -2.50 1.75
N VAL A 169 12.77 -2.02 1.99
CA VAL A 169 11.70 -1.98 0.99
C VAL A 169 11.73 -0.64 0.30
N HIS A 170 11.98 -0.66 -0.99
CA HIS A 170 12.03 0.50 -1.87
C HIS A 170 10.72 0.66 -2.64
N ASN A 171 10.23 1.89 -2.74
CA ASN A 171 9.12 2.26 -3.59
C ASN A 171 9.63 2.93 -4.87
N PRO A 172 9.63 2.25 -6.02
CA PRO A 172 10.14 2.82 -7.27
C PRO A 172 9.20 3.84 -7.92
N ASN A 173 7.97 3.96 -7.45
CA ASN A 173 6.99 4.89 -8.00
C ASN A 173 7.39 6.35 -7.72
N GLU A 174 7.11 7.24 -8.67
CA GLU A 174 7.41 8.67 -8.53
C GLU A 174 6.31 9.45 -7.80
N THR A 175 5.05 9.00 -7.87
CA THR A 175 3.88 9.76 -7.41
C THR A 175 2.99 8.99 -6.43
N LEU A 176 3.17 7.67 -6.28
CA LEU A 176 2.34 6.82 -5.44
C LEU A 176 3.11 6.38 -4.20
N ALA A 177 2.54 6.60 -3.03
CA ALA A 177 2.99 5.99 -1.79
C ALA A 177 2.39 4.58 -1.65
N ALA A 178 3.13 3.65 -1.08
CA ALA A 178 2.59 2.34 -0.72
C ALA A 178 2.20 2.31 0.76
N SER A 179 1.02 1.77 1.03
CA SER A 179 0.50 1.56 2.39
C SER A 179 0.93 0.21 2.91
N TYR A 180 1.26 0.16 4.18
CA TYR A 180 1.57 -1.05 4.94
C TYR A 180 2.57 -2.00 4.24
N PRO A 181 3.75 -1.48 3.82
CA PRO A 181 4.81 -2.34 3.27
C PRO A 181 5.15 -3.42 4.29
N LYS A 182 5.32 -4.64 3.82
CA LYS A 182 5.54 -5.81 4.67
C LYS A 182 6.72 -6.61 4.14
N ILE A 183 7.50 -7.18 5.04
CA ILE A 183 8.46 -8.24 4.73
C ILE A 183 7.99 -9.54 5.37
N ILE A 184 8.15 -10.64 4.65
CA ILE A 184 7.83 -11.99 5.11
C ILE A 184 9.11 -12.81 5.08
N ILE A 185 9.51 -13.35 6.23
CA ILE A 185 10.60 -14.34 6.29
C ILE A 185 10.02 -15.75 6.29
N THR A 186 10.55 -16.62 5.44
CA THR A 186 10.27 -18.07 5.43
C THR A 186 11.57 -18.82 5.63
N ILE A 187 11.61 -19.68 6.63
CA ILE A 187 12.75 -20.54 6.96
C ILE A 187 12.41 -21.98 6.57
N THR A 188 13.24 -22.60 5.76
CA THR A 188 13.00 -23.97 5.25
C THR A 188 14.17 -24.89 5.44
N ASN A 189 13.90 -26.17 5.47
CA ASN A 189 14.90 -27.21 5.24
C ASN A 189 15.28 -27.26 3.74
N PRO A 190 16.38 -27.94 3.38
CA PRO A 190 16.79 -28.12 1.98
C PRO A 190 15.76 -28.84 1.09
N ASP A 191 14.87 -29.63 1.67
CA ASP A 191 13.78 -30.33 0.98
C ASP A 191 12.55 -29.42 0.72
N GLY A 192 12.60 -28.14 1.13
CA GLY A 192 11.52 -27.18 1.01
C GLY A 192 10.49 -27.21 2.14
N THR A 193 10.65 -28.09 3.13
CA THR A 193 9.75 -28.12 4.30
C THR A 193 9.91 -26.82 5.10
N ILE A 194 8.81 -26.11 5.33
CA ILE A 194 8.79 -24.85 6.10
C ILE A 194 9.02 -25.19 7.58
N ILE A 195 10.06 -24.59 8.18
CA ILE A 195 10.38 -24.66 9.61
C ILE A 195 9.60 -23.57 10.36
N ALA A 196 9.60 -22.35 9.83
CA ALA A 196 8.96 -21.19 10.44
C ALA A 196 8.69 -20.10 9.41
N THR A 197 7.69 -19.27 9.69
CA THR A 197 7.38 -18.07 8.93
C THR A 197 7.01 -16.95 9.91
N ASP A 198 7.43 -15.73 9.61
CA ASP A 198 7.07 -14.53 10.36
C ASP A 198 7.00 -13.32 9.42
N SER A 199 6.39 -12.23 9.86
CA SER A 199 6.30 -11.02 9.05
C SER A 199 6.40 -9.75 9.87
N GLN A 200 6.90 -8.67 9.25
CA GLN A 200 6.93 -7.34 9.81
C GLN A 200 6.32 -6.36 8.82
N THR A 201 5.32 -5.61 9.29
CA THR A 201 4.65 -4.56 8.53
C THR A 201 5.17 -3.19 8.94
N GLY A 202 5.24 -2.24 8.02
CA GLY A 202 5.48 -0.80 8.26
C GLY A 202 4.19 0.00 8.02
N SER A 203 4.21 1.31 8.33
CA SER A 203 3.05 2.19 8.12
C SER A 203 2.90 2.62 6.66
N GLY A 204 4.02 2.85 5.97
CA GLY A 204 4.00 3.24 4.57
C GLY A 204 5.39 3.54 4.02
N VAL A 205 5.51 3.65 2.70
CA VAL A 205 6.73 4.08 2.03
C VAL A 205 6.40 5.09 0.92
N MET A 206 7.02 6.27 1.04
CA MET A 206 6.81 7.39 0.13
C MET A 206 7.42 7.12 -1.26
N PRO A 207 6.99 7.84 -2.31
CA PRO A 207 7.58 7.73 -3.64
C PRO A 207 9.08 7.93 -3.63
N GLY A 208 9.84 7.01 -4.24
CA GLY A 208 11.29 7.03 -4.32
C GLY A 208 12.03 6.82 -2.99
N ASP A 209 11.30 6.56 -1.88
CA ASP A 209 11.90 6.32 -0.56
C ASP A 209 12.19 4.83 -0.34
N THR A 210 13.00 4.54 0.68
CA THR A 210 13.31 3.19 1.13
C THR A 210 13.15 3.12 2.64
N VAL A 211 12.33 2.19 3.11
CA VAL A 211 12.12 1.96 4.55
C VAL A 211 12.79 0.68 4.98
N THR A 212 13.36 0.68 6.18
CA THR A 212 13.98 -0.50 6.77
C THR A 212 13.04 -1.13 7.79
N LEU A 213 12.48 -2.28 7.44
CA LEU A 213 11.64 -3.08 8.33
C LEU A 213 12.51 -4.10 9.05
N VAL A 214 12.47 -4.11 10.37
CA VAL A 214 13.25 -5.02 11.22
C VAL A 214 12.32 -5.73 12.18
N SER A 215 12.50 -7.04 12.33
CA SER A 215 11.79 -7.83 13.33
C SER A 215 12.64 -8.98 13.86
N MET A 216 12.07 -9.74 14.78
CA MET A 216 12.68 -10.93 15.32
C MET A 216 11.65 -12.02 15.57
N MET A 217 12.05 -13.27 15.37
CA MET A 217 11.26 -14.44 15.69
C MET A 217 12.05 -15.42 16.56
N SER A 218 11.34 -16.34 17.22
CA SER A 218 11.94 -17.45 17.96
C SER A 218 11.66 -18.77 17.25
N VAL A 219 12.70 -19.50 16.95
CA VAL A 219 12.61 -20.83 16.29
C VAL A 219 13.01 -21.90 17.29
N PRO A 220 12.31 -23.04 17.39
CA PRO A 220 12.68 -24.14 18.28
C PRO A 220 14.11 -24.62 18.04
N THR A 221 14.86 -24.83 19.14
CA THR A 221 16.23 -25.37 19.10
C THR A 221 16.26 -26.73 18.41
N GLY A 222 17.22 -26.92 17.52
CA GLY A 222 17.40 -28.18 16.78
C GLY A 222 16.66 -28.27 15.45
N LEU A 223 15.82 -27.28 15.11
CA LEU A 223 15.24 -27.17 13.78
C LEU A 223 16.16 -26.44 12.79
N LEU A 224 17.04 -25.56 13.28
CA LEU A 224 18.02 -24.86 12.46
C LEU A 224 19.30 -25.66 12.31
N THR A 225 19.76 -25.85 11.09
CA THR A 225 21.00 -26.51 10.73
C THR A 225 21.85 -25.59 9.83
N GLU A 226 23.08 -25.97 9.51
CA GLU A 226 23.92 -25.23 8.54
C GLU A 226 23.32 -25.21 7.13
N GLU A 227 22.42 -26.15 6.81
CA GLU A 227 21.76 -26.26 5.51
C GLU A 227 20.41 -25.53 5.46
N THR A 228 19.98 -24.92 6.57
CA THR A 228 18.70 -24.17 6.65
C THR A 228 18.76 -22.96 5.71
N MET A 229 17.69 -22.76 4.93
CA MET A 229 17.56 -21.67 3.99
C MET A 229 16.61 -20.59 4.53
N PHE A 230 16.93 -19.32 4.25
CA PHE A 230 16.16 -18.15 4.67
C PHE A 230 15.75 -17.37 3.43
N TYR A 231 14.46 -17.13 3.28
CA TYR A 231 13.88 -16.34 2.20
C TYR A 231 13.17 -15.14 2.80
N ILE A 232 13.45 -13.96 2.28
CA ILE A 232 12.75 -12.74 2.66
C ILE A 232 12.15 -12.15 1.39
N GLN A 233 10.85 -11.91 1.42
CA GLN A 233 10.08 -11.34 0.31
C GLN A 233 9.25 -10.17 0.83
N GLU A 234 8.90 -9.27 -0.10
CA GLU A 234 8.01 -8.14 0.15
C GLU A 234 6.55 -8.50 -0.07
N ASP A 235 5.69 -7.70 0.56
CA ASP A 235 4.26 -7.63 0.35
C ASP A 235 3.78 -6.23 0.75
N TRP A 236 2.59 -5.81 0.33
CA TRP A 236 1.98 -4.53 0.72
C TRP A 236 0.48 -4.52 0.46
N ASP A 237 -0.25 -3.63 1.15
CA ASP A 237 -1.70 -3.56 1.03
C ASP A 237 -2.18 -2.75 -0.17
N GLY A 238 -1.34 -1.88 -0.75
CA GLY A 238 -1.66 -1.13 -1.97
C GLY A 238 -0.98 0.22 -2.08
N PHE A 239 -1.35 0.96 -3.12
CA PHE A 239 -0.82 2.29 -3.40
C PHE A 239 -1.87 3.37 -3.17
N THR A 240 -1.45 4.56 -2.72
CA THR A 240 -2.32 5.71 -2.49
C THR A 240 -1.65 7.01 -2.93
N SER A 241 -2.43 7.92 -3.54
CA SER A 241 -2.01 9.30 -3.81
C SER A 241 -2.55 10.28 -2.76
N ALA A 242 -3.63 9.92 -2.07
CA ALA A 242 -4.41 10.83 -1.23
C ALA A 242 -3.72 11.18 0.10
N LYS A 243 -2.90 10.29 0.64
CA LYS A 243 -2.31 10.42 1.98
C LYS A 243 -0.87 10.94 1.97
N LEU A 244 -0.31 11.30 0.82
CA LEU A 244 1.10 11.72 0.70
C LEU A 244 1.48 12.86 1.65
N LYS A 245 0.58 13.81 1.93
CA LYS A 245 0.84 14.94 2.83
C LYS A 245 0.85 14.56 4.32
N GLN A 246 0.33 13.39 4.68
CA GLN A 246 0.24 12.90 6.06
C GLN A 246 1.34 11.88 6.40
N MET A 247 1.98 11.30 5.40
CA MET A 247 3.06 10.34 5.59
C MET A 247 4.41 11.05 5.69
N GLN A 248 5.28 10.56 6.55
CA GLN A 248 6.64 11.03 6.69
C GLN A 248 7.59 10.21 5.84
N ARG A 249 8.66 10.88 5.35
CA ARG A 249 9.81 10.23 4.71
C ARG A 249 10.82 9.80 5.75
N THR A 250 11.67 8.84 5.41
CA THR A 250 12.82 8.49 6.26
C THR A 250 13.75 9.68 6.46
N THR A 251 13.84 10.57 5.48
CA THR A 251 14.63 11.83 5.54
C THR A 251 14.03 12.92 6.42
N ASP A 252 12.82 12.76 6.91
CA ASP A 252 12.19 13.69 7.87
C ASP A 252 12.75 13.51 9.30
N PHE A 253 13.63 12.54 9.48
CA PHE A 253 14.32 12.27 10.75
C PHE A 253 15.83 12.41 10.59
N GLU A 254 16.42 13.25 11.44
CA GLU A 254 17.89 13.41 11.54
C GLU A 254 18.41 12.53 12.67
N ILE A 255 19.36 11.63 12.34
CA ILE A 255 20.05 10.79 13.33
C ILE A 255 21.49 11.26 13.43
N SER A 256 21.95 11.54 14.66
CA SER A 256 23.26 12.14 14.91
C SER A 256 23.86 11.67 16.24
N HIS A 257 25.12 12.05 16.50
CA HIS A 257 25.84 11.78 17.76
C HIS A 257 25.87 10.28 18.10
N VAL A 258 25.99 9.43 17.08
CA VAL A 258 26.09 7.98 17.29
C VAL A 258 27.43 7.64 17.91
N ALA A 259 27.39 6.85 18.99
CA ALA A 259 28.57 6.39 19.71
C ALA A 259 28.37 4.95 20.19
N GLU A 260 29.38 4.10 19.94
CA GLU A 260 29.45 2.76 20.50
C GLU A 260 30.28 2.77 21.77
N GLN A 261 29.79 2.10 22.81
CA GLN A 261 30.44 1.96 24.11
C GLN A 261 30.57 0.47 24.45
N PRO A 262 31.72 -0.16 24.16
CA PRO A 262 31.96 -1.53 24.52
C PRO A 262 32.24 -1.67 26.05
N GLY A 263 31.78 -2.80 26.60
CA GLY A 263 31.97 -3.07 28.02
C GLY A 263 31.41 -4.42 28.45
N SER A 264 31.15 -4.59 29.73
CA SER A 264 30.39 -5.75 30.25
C SER A 264 28.93 -5.71 29.84
N HIS A 265 28.44 -4.54 29.49
CA HIS A 265 27.18 -4.24 28.86
C HIS A 265 27.49 -3.28 27.72
N ASN A 266 27.12 -3.64 26.50
CA ASN A 266 27.50 -2.90 25.31
C ASN A 266 26.34 -2.00 24.88
N PHE A 267 26.64 -0.75 24.56
CA PHE A 267 25.66 0.24 24.16
C PHE A 267 26.00 0.85 22.80
N ILE A 268 24.96 1.15 22.02
CA ILE A 268 25.02 2.10 20.92
C ILE A 268 24.00 3.17 21.22
N THR A 269 24.47 4.40 21.35
CA THR A 269 23.66 5.57 21.67
C THR A 269 23.65 6.56 20.53
N GLY A 270 22.64 7.40 20.47
CA GLY A 270 22.54 8.49 19.50
C GLY A 270 21.41 9.44 19.85
N VAL A 271 21.18 10.37 18.96
CA VAL A 271 20.12 11.37 19.05
C VAL A 271 19.32 11.34 17.75
N ILE A 272 18.00 11.30 17.88
CA ILE A 272 17.08 11.48 16.77
C ILE A 272 16.33 12.81 16.91
N ARG A 273 16.09 13.49 15.80
CA ARG A 273 15.31 14.73 15.71
C ARG A 273 14.27 14.60 14.61
N ASN A 274 13.04 14.99 14.91
CA ASN A 274 11.98 15.16 13.91
C ASN A 274 12.16 16.51 13.23
N LEU A 275 12.32 16.51 11.92
CA LEU A 275 12.51 17.71 11.09
C LEU A 275 11.19 18.28 10.56
N THR A 276 10.07 17.60 10.77
CA THR A 276 8.74 18.07 10.34
C THR A 276 8.16 19.11 11.29
N GLU A 277 7.05 19.73 10.91
CA GLU A 277 6.33 20.71 11.74
C GLU A 277 5.33 20.07 12.72
N ASN A 278 5.05 18.75 12.57
CA ASN A 278 4.08 18.03 13.37
C ASN A 278 4.78 17.07 14.35
N THR A 279 4.16 16.83 15.49
CA THR A 279 4.59 15.76 16.41
C THR A 279 4.32 14.40 15.73
N VAL A 280 5.28 13.50 15.83
CA VAL A 280 5.12 12.10 15.42
C VAL A 280 4.97 11.26 16.69
N ASP A 281 3.79 10.66 16.83
CA ASP A 281 3.41 9.97 18.06
C ASP A 281 4.26 8.73 18.32
N LEU A 282 4.61 7.98 17.27
CA LEU A 282 5.41 6.77 17.36
C LEU A 282 6.37 6.69 16.17
N VAL A 283 7.65 6.46 16.45
CA VAL A 283 8.70 6.27 15.44
C VAL A 283 9.35 4.91 15.65
N ASN A 284 9.40 4.10 14.61
CA ASN A 284 10.22 2.89 14.57
C ASN A 284 11.63 3.27 14.11
N LEU A 285 12.59 3.19 15.00
CA LEU A 285 14.02 3.41 14.75
C LEU A 285 14.69 2.05 14.53
N SER A 286 15.12 1.79 13.31
CA SER A 286 15.84 0.59 12.90
C SER A 286 17.35 0.83 12.90
N MET A 287 18.11 -0.13 13.44
CA MET A 287 19.57 -0.18 13.42
C MET A 287 20.02 -1.39 12.61
N VAL A 288 20.94 -1.19 11.67
CA VAL A 288 21.57 -2.24 10.86
C VAL A 288 23.07 -2.14 10.98
N MET A 289 23.71 -3.24 11.32
CA MET A 289 25.18 -3.35 11.36
C MET A 289 25.69 -4.06 10.12
N ARG A 290 26.78 -3.54 9.56
CA ARG A 290 27.44 -4.11 8.40
C ARG A 290 28.86 -4.51 8.67
N LYS A 291 29.31 -5.55 7.99
CA LYS A 291 30.69 -5.92 7.83
C LYS A 291 30.99 -6.17 6.36
N GLU A 292 31.99 -5.46 5.82
CA GLU A 292 32.35 -5.54 4.39
C GLU A 292 31.15 -5.35 3.47
N GLY A 293 30.25 -4.41 3.83
CA GLY A 293 29.01 -4.10 3.12
C GLY A 293 27.84 -5.07 3.34
N LYS A 294 28.04 -6.21 4.00
CA LYS A 294 26.96 -7.21 4.26
C LYS A 294 26.29 -6.94 5.60
N ILE A 295 24.99 -7.13 5.65
CA ILE A 295 24.23 -7.05 6.89
C ILE A 295 24.64 -8.23 7.80
N VAL A 296 25.07 -7.91 9.03
CA VAL A 296 25.51 -8.90 10.04
C VAL A 296 24.67 -8.89 11.29
N PHE A 297 23.90 -7.81 11.54
CA PHE A 297 22.98 -7.68 12.65
C PHE A 297 21.96 -6.58 12.38
N MET A 298 20.79 -6.70 12.99
CA MET A 298 19.75 -5.69 12.96
C MET A 298 18.92 -5.76 14.24
N GLU A 299 18.40 -4.60 14.62
CA GLU A 299 17.48 -4.43 15.73
C GLU A 299 16.64 -3.16 15.54
N ASN A 300 15.45 -3.10 16.12
CA ASN A 300 14.63 -1.91 16.09
C ASN A 300 14.16 -1.51 17.48
N LYS A 301 13.76 -0.25 17.61
CA LYS A 301 13.22 0.33 18.83
C LYS A 301 12.12 1.33 18.47
N PHE A 302 11.05 1.33 19.26
CA PHE A 302 10.03 2.36 19.18
C PHE A 302 10.36 3.54 20.10
N LEU A 303 10.13 4.74 19.60
CA LEU A 303 10.30 6.00 20.30
C LEU A 303 8.99 6.78 20.21
N ASP A 304 8.53 7.28 21.36
CA ASP A 304 7.27 7.97 21.48
C ASP A 304 7.46 9.50 21.43
N ASP A 305 6.43 10.20 20.94
CA ASP A 305 6.24 11.66 21.13
C ASP A 305 7.39 12.52 20.58
N LEU A 306 7.87 12.24 19.36
CA LEU A 306 8.89 13.03 18.71
C LEU A 306 8.34 14.38 18.26
N ARG A 307 8.57 15.43 19.06
CA ARG A 307 8.12 16.80 18.78
C ARG A 307 9.01 17.48 17.74
N PRO A 308 8.44 18.41 16.97
CA PRO A 308 9.18 19.18 15.97
C PRO A 308 10.48 19.79 16.54
N GLY A 309 11.58 19.51 15.86
CA GLY A 309 12.90 20.06 16.18
C GLY A 309 13.52 19.63 17.50
N SER A 310 12.78 18.90 18.37
CA SER A 310 13.28 18.47 19.68
C SER A 310 14.13 17.19 19.56
N PRO A 311 15.37 17.19 20.05
CA PRO A 311 16.19 15.99 20.03
C PRO A 311 15.76 15.01 21.13
N ILE A 312 15.69 13.72 20.80
CA ILE A 312 15.47 12.61 21.74
C ILE A 312 16.69 11.69 21.68
N ALA A 313 17.26 11.37 22.86
CA ALA A 313 18.33 10.40 22.94
C ALA A 313 17.76 8.97 22.84
N PHE A 314 18.45 8.10 22.11
CA PHE A 314 18.15 6.69 22.06
C PHE A 314 19.34 5.83 22.47
N GLN A 315 19.06 4.58 22.85
CA GLN A 315 20.07 3.59 23.20
C GLN A 315 19.61 2.20 22.77
N PHE A 316 20.45 1.51 22.04
CA PHE A 316 20.40 0.06 21.88
C PHE A 316 21.39 -0.58 22.84
N ASP A 317 21.06 -1.72 23.43
CA ASP A 317 21.90 -2.34 24.44
C ASP A 317 21.83 -3.88 24.40
N ARG A 318 22.95 -4.51 24.74
CA ARG A 318 23.02 -5.95 24.90
C ARG A 318 24.14 -6.37 25.85
N TYR A 319 23.94 -7.50 26.55
CA TYR A 319 24.93 -8.05 27.46
C TYR A 319 26.07 -8.79 26.76
N SER A 320 25.82 -9.35 25.57
CA SER A 320 26.87 -9.96 24.74
C SER A 320 27.54 -8.88 23.85
N ALA A 321 28.74 -9.16 23.36
CA ALA A 321 29.34 -8.30 22.36
C ALA A 321 28.46 -8.18 21.12
N TRP A 322 28.49 -7.03 20.47
CA TRP A 322 27.93 -6.88 19.13
C TRP A 322 28.64 -7.83 18.16
N PRO A 323 27.99 -8.33 17.12
CA PRO A 323 28.70 -8.97 16.01
C PRO A 323 29.78 -8.07 15.46
N GLU A 324 30.84 -8.67 14.92
CA GLU A 324 31.92 -7.89 14.31
C GLU A 324 31.37 -7.09 13.13
N HIS A 325 31.59 -5.79 13.12
CA HIS A 325 31.06 -4.85 12.12
C HIS A 325 32.02 -3.71 11.88
N ASP A 326 31.88 -3.01 10.77
CA ASP A 326 32.63 -1.84 10.35
C ASP A 326 31.73 -0.61 10.12
N ALA A 327 30.41 -0.80 10.05
CA ALA A 327 29.43 0.26 9.94
C ALA A 327 28.18 -0.03 10.77
N VAL A 328 27.56 1.05 11.28
CA VAL A 328 26.25 1.03 11.91
C VAL A 328 25.40 2.08 11.23
N GLU A 329 24.29 1.65 10.66
CA GLU A 329 23.33 2.49 9.93
C GLU A 329 22.02 2.55 10.69
N PHE A 330 21.32 3.68 10.57
CA PHE A 330 20.02 3.89 11.20
C PHE A 330 19.03 4.39 10.18
N SER A 331 17.79 3.95 10.30
CA SER A 331 16.65 4.44 9.54
C SER A 331 15.49 4.65 10.51
N ALA A 332 14.73 5.72 10.33
CA ALA A 332 13.56 6.01 11.16
C ALA A 332 12.32 6.13 10.29
N GLN A 333 11.22 5.58 10.77
CA GLN A 333 9.92 5.61 10.10
C GLN A 333 8.84 5.96 11.12
N ALA A 334 7.94 6.89 10.78
CA ALA A 334 6.72 7.12 11.54
C ALA A 334 5.82 5.87 11.47
N TRP A 335 5.17 5.58 12.58
CA TRP A 335 4.33 4.39 12.74
C TRP A 335 2.86 4.77 12.94
#